data_5142020bf72c390c6c97d134ca99dc33
#
_entry.id   5142020bf72c390c6c97d134ca99dc33
#
_cell.length_a   1.000
_cell.length_b   1.000
_cell.length_c   1.000
_cell.angle_alpha   90.00
_cell.angle_beta   90.00
_cell.angle_gamma   90.00
#
_symmetry.space_group_name_H-M   'P 1'
#
loop_
_entity.id
_entity.type
_entity.pdbx_description
1 polymer ?
#
loop_
_entity_poly.entity_id
_entity_poly.type
_entity_poly.pdbx_seq_one_letter_code
_entity_poly.pdbx_strand_id
1 'polypeptide(L)'
;MNAKEIERCIDEFGTDIYRFCLKLCGDKTDAEDLYQQTFLKALETEWTLDWEKNPKALFFSLAHNLWKSDRRKQARRSQIAPCDNLDDDAEMILRSGENIEERYFQKELIEKVRQIIQTLPEKFQVPLLLYYLSDCSIEQIATVIKKPPGTVKSRLFKGRNMIKKRLEDAGYER
;
A
#
# COMPACT_ATOMS: atom_id res chain seq x y z
N MET A 1 -18.11 12.03 -10.47
CA MET A 1 -17.53 12.87 -9.39
C MET A 1 -17.13 14.21 -10.00
N ASN A 2 -17.38 15.35 -9.36
CA ASN A 2 -17.02 16.65 -9.93
C ASN A 2 -15.58 17.07 -9.51
N ALA A 3 -14.99 18.08 -10.20
CA ALA A 3 -13.64 18.51 -9.95
C ALA A 3 -13.41 19.04 -8.51
N LYS A 4 -14.39 19.76 -7.94
CA LYS A 4 -14.30 20.26 -6.55
C LYS A 4 -14.30 19.15 -5.51
N GLU A 5 -15.03 18.09 -5.75
CA GLU A 5 -15.02 16.90 -4.86
C GLU A 5 -13.66 16.19 -4.93
N ILE A 6 -13.04 16.13 -6.10
CA ILE A 6 -11.70 15.55 -6.28
C ILE A 6 -10.65 16.40 -5.57
N GLU A 7 -10.66 17.73 -5.74
CA GLU A 7 -9.75 18.64 -5.04
C GLU A 7 -9.82 18.42 -3.53
N ARG A 8 -11.03 18.39 -2.97
CA ARG A 8 -11.23 18.10 -1.56
C ARG A 8 -10.66 16.74 -1.15
N CYS A 9 -10.85 15.70 -1.98
CA CYS A 9 -10.30 14.37 -1.69
C CYS A 9 -8.77 14.35 -1.76
N ILE A 10 -8.16 15.13 -2.66
CA ILE A 10 -6.70 15.28 -2.73
C ILE A 10 -6.19 15.97 -1.46
N ASP A 11 -6.84 17.05 -1.03
CA ASP A 11 -6.46 17.79 0.18
C ASP A 11 -6.57 16.94 1.44
N GLU A 12 -7.68 16.18 1.59
CA GLU A 12 -7.95 15.39 2.79
C GLU A 12 -7.20 14.04 2.84
N PHE A 13 -7.08 13.37 1.69
CA PHE A 13 -6.60 11.97 1.63
C PHE A 13 -5.42 11.75 0.70
N GLY A 14 -5.02 12.74 -0.10
CA GLY A 14 -4.01 12.59 -1.15
C GLY A 14 -2.69 12.00 -0.65
N THR A 15 -2.20 12.49 0.49
CA THR A 15 -0.96 12.00 1.11
C THR A 15 -1.04 10.50 1.47
N ASP A 16 -2.17 10.05 2.03
CA ASP A 16 -2.33 8.66 2.42
C ASP A 16 -2.47 7.74 1.21
N ILE A 17 -3.19 8.22 0.18
CA ILE A 17 -3.35 7.49 -1.08
C ILE A 17 -2.00 7.37 -1.80
N TYR A 18 -1.21 8.46 -1.84
CA TYR A 18 0.13 8.43 -2.44
C TYR A 18 1.07 7.46 -1.70
N ARG A 19 1.10 7.51 -0.36
CA ARG A 19 1.87 6.56 0.45
C ARG A 19 1.48 5.12 0.18
N PHE A 20 0.19 4.85 0.02
CA PHE A 20 -0.29 3.52 -0.32
C PHE A 20 0.19 3.09 -1.71
N CYS A 21 0.07 3.96 -2.73
CA CYS A 21 0.58 3.70 -4.07
C CYS A 21 2.09 3.41 -4.06
N LEU A 22 2.87 4.23 -3.34
CA LEU A 22 4.32 4.07 -3.21
C LEU A 22 4.70 2.72 -2.60
N LYS A 23 3.95 2.26 -1.59
CA LYS A 23 4.20 0.95 -0.96
C LYS A 23 3.70 -0.22 -1.79
N LEU A 24 2.71 -0.03 -2.64
CA LEU A 24 2.26 -1.06 -3.58
C LEU A 24 3.24 -1.26 -4.72
N CYS A 25 3.72 -0.17 -5.31
CA CYS A 25 4.59 -0.20 -6.49
C CYS A 25 6.04 -0.50 -6.11
N GLY A 26 6.52 0.06 -4.97
CA GLY A 26 7.93 -0.03 -4.57
C GLY A 26 8.83 0.95 -5.31
N ASP A 27 8.38 1.53 -6.41
CA ASP A 27 9.05 2.54 -7.23
C ASP A 27 8.26 3.85 -7.24
N LYS A 28 8.96 4.99 -7.30
CA LYS A 28 8.36 6.32 -7.23
C LYS A 28 7.60 6.66 -8.51
N THR A 29 8.16 6.35 -9.67
CA THR A 29 7.56 6.67 -10.97
C THR A 29 6.25 5.91 -11.16
N ASP A 30 6.26 4.62 -10.93
CA ASP A 30 5.06 3.76 -10.98
C ASP A 30 4.01 4.19 -9.96
N ALA A 31 4.44 4.67 -8.78
CA ALA A 31 3.54 5.16 -7.73
C ALA A 31 2.87 6.48 -8.11
N GLU A 32 3.60 7.41 -8.72
CA GLU A 32 3.06 8.67 -9.22
C GLU A 32 2.04 8.42 -10.33
N ASP A 33 2.35 7.53 -11.25
CA ASP A 33 1.43 7.14 -12.32
C ASP A 33 0.16 6.48 -11.75
N LEU A 34 0.30 5.55 -10.83
CA LEU A 34 -0.83 4.88 -10.17
C LEU A 34 -1.69 5.89 -9.40
N TYR A 35 -1.06 6.83 -8.70
CA TYR A 35 -1.75 7.89 -7.97
C TYR A 35 -2.58 8.77 -8.92
N GLN A 36 -1.99 9.25 -10.00
CA GLN A 36 -2.68 10.07 -11.01
C GLN A 36 -3.82 9.30 -11.66
N GLN A 37 -3.58 8.06 -12.10
CA GLN A 37 -4.60 7.19 -12.69
C GLN A 37 -5.77 6.92 -11.73
N THR A 38 -5.50 6.85 -10.43
CA THR A 38 -6.54 6.64 -9.41
C THR A 38 -7.52 7.81 -9.37
N PHE A 39 -7.03 9.05 -9.40
CA PHE A 39 -7.89 10.23 -9.40
C PHE A 39 -8.56 10.48 -10.77
N LEU A 40 -7.85 10.23 -11.87
CA LEU A 40 -8.45 10.26 -13.20
C LEU A 40 -9.61 9.27 -13.32
N LYS A 41 -9.41 8.05 -12.83
CA LYS A 41 -10.47 7.03 -12.82
C LYS A 41 -11.65 7.41 -11.93
N ALA A 42 -11.41 8.09 -10.82
CA ALA A 42 -12.47 8.61 -9.98
C ALA A 42 -13.28 9.71 -10.69
N LEU A 43 -12.64 10.58 -11.48
CA LEU A 43 -13.31 11.61 -12.30
C LEU A 43 -14.20 11.01 -13.39
N GLU A 44 -13.69 9.96 -14.08
CA GLU A 44 -14.45 9.28 -15.14
C GLU A 44 -15.69 8.53 -14.63
N THR A 45 -15.74 8.26 -13.33
CA THR A 45 -16.84 7.47 -12.77
C THR A 45 -17.93 8.39 -12.24
N GLU A 46 -19.17 8.17 -12.66
CA GLU A 46 -20.35 8.91 -12.19
C GLU A 46 -20.77 8.50 -10.76
N TRP A 47 -19.81 8.40 -9.85
CA TRP A 47 -20.09 8.09 -8.46
C TRP A 47 -20.35 9.37 -7.67
N THR A 48 -21.43 9.37 -6.90
CA THR A 48 -21.62 10.33 -5.82
C THR A 48 -20.84 9.87 -4.59
N LEU A 49 -19.94 10.73 -4.12
CA LEU A 49 -19.21 10.47 -2.88
C LEU A 49 -20.15 10.58 -1.69
N ASP A 50 -20.30 9.47 -0.98
CA ASP A 50 -20.93 9.47 0.31
C ASP A 50 -19.86 9.75 1.38
N TRP A 51 -19.79 10.98 1.83
CA TRP A 51 -18.81 11.45 2.83
C TRP A 51 -18.99 10.76 4.18
N GLU A 52 -20.17 10.21 4.46
CA GLU A 52 -20.44 9.45 5.68
C GLU A 52 -19.90 8.00 5.60
N LYS A 53 -19.71 7.47 4.39
CA LYS A 53 -19.26 6.09 4.14
C LYS A 53 -17.79 5.94 3.78
N ASN A 54 -16.92 6.79 4.31
CA ASN A 54 -15.47 6.69 4.12
C ASN A 54 -15.00 6.75 2.64
N PRO A 55 -14.96 7.96 2.06
CA PRO A 55 -14.51 8.19 0.69
C PRO A 55 -13.07 7.70 0.43
N LYS A 56 -12.21 7.72 1.45
CA LYS A 56 -10.83 7.23 1.41
C LYS A 56 -10.74 5.76 0.97
N ALA A 57 -11.64 4.89 1.47
CA ALA A 57 -11.67 3.48 1.10
C ALA A 57 -11.99 3.26 -0.39
N LEU A 58 -12.75 4.16 -1.01
CA LEU A 58 -13.02 4.14 -2.44
C LEU A 58 -11.72 4.32 -3.25
N PHE A 59 -10.91 5.33 -2.91
CA PHE A 59 -9.64 5.58 -3.59
C PHE A 59 -8.65 4.44 -3.41
N PHE A 60 -8.56 3.85 -2.21
CA PHE A 60 -7.75 2.65 -2.00
C PHE A 60 -8.23 1.47 -2.86
N SER A 61 -9.55 1.31 -3.02
CA SER A 61 -10.12 0.27 -3.89
C SER A 61 -9.78 0.50 -5.35
N LEU A 62 -9.85 1.75 -5.83
CA LEU A 62 -9.46 2.13 -7.19
C LEU A 62 -7.98 1.88 -7.43
N ALA A 63 -7.10 2.39 -6.56
CA ALA A 63 -5.66 2.20 -6.64
C ALA A 63 -5.29 0.71 -6.66
N HIS A 64 -5.85 -0.09 -5.74
CA HIS A 64 -5.62 -1.53 -5.70
C HIS A 64 -6.06 -2.24 -6.99
N ASN A 65 -7.24 -1.89 -7.53
CA ASN A 65 -7.74 -2.52 -8.76
C ASN A 65 -6.89 -2.15 -9.99
N LEU A 66 -6.45 -0.89 -10.12
CA LEU A 66 -5.56 -0.42 -11.17
C LEU A 66 -4.21 -1.12 -11.10
N TRP A 67 -3.55 -1.08 -9.95
CA TRP A 67 -2.28 -1.77 -9.71
C TRP A 67 -2.34 -3.27 -10.03
N LYS A 68 -3.41 -3.94 -9.60
CA LYS A 68 -3.62 -5.36 -9.90
C LYS A 68 -3.79 -5.63 -11.40
N SER A 69 -4.49 -4.73 -12.11
CA SER A 69 -4.63 -4.81 -13.56
C SER A 69 -3.29 -4.66 -14.26
N ASP A 70 -2.47 -3.70 -13.83
CA ASP A 70 -1.18 -3.43 -14.45
C ASP A 70 -0.16 -4.54 -14.16
N ARG A 71 -0.13 -5.07 -12.94
CA ARG A 71 0.68 -6.27 -12.64
C ARG A 71 0.31 -7.48 -13.51
N ARG A 72 -0.98 -7.67 -13.79
CA ARG A 72 -1.41 -8.74 -14.70
C ARG A 72 -0.95 -8.48 -16.14
N LYS A 73 -0.98 -7.23 -16.61
CA LYS A 73 -0.47 -6.84 -17.92
C LYS A 73 1.05 -7.05 -17.99
N GLN A 74 1.78 -6.61 -16.97
CA GLN A 74 3.24 -6.80 -16.88
C GLN A 74 3.61 -8.27 -16.81
N ALA A 75 2.94 -9.10 -16.00
CA ALA A 75 3.18 -10.54 -15.92
C ALA A 75 2.94 -11.26 -17.27
N ARG A 76 1.99 -10.78 -18.09
CA ARG A 76 1.80 -11.29 -19.46
C ARG A 76 2.92 -10.84 -20.41
N ARG A 77 3.45 -9.60 -20.23
CA ARG A 77 4.56 -9.07 -21.03
C ARG A 77 5.90 -9.69 -20.63
N SER A 78 6.16 -9.90 -19.34
CA SER A 78 7.41 -10.51 -18.85
C SER A 78 7.54 -11.99 -19.18
N GLN A 79 6.45 -12.68 -19.52
CA GLN A 79 6.54 -13.99 -20.19
C GLN A 79 7.14 -13.90 -21.59
N ILE A 80 7.22 -12.68 -22.16
CA ILE A 80 7.72 -12.41 -23.52
C ILE A 80 9.11 -11.71 -23.48
N ALA A 81 9.44 -10.97 -22.42
CA ALA A 81 10.75 -10.32 -22.21
C ALA A 81 10.99 -10.01 -20.73
N PRO A 82 12.13 -10.42 -20.11
CA PRO A 82 12.48 -10.06 -18.73
C PRO A 82 12.94 -8.60 -18.65
N CYS A 83 12.41 -7.86 -17.64
CA CYS A 83 12.92 -6.54 -17.28
C CYS A 83 13.35 -6.55 -15.81
N ASP A 84 14.55 -6.02 -15.53
CA ASP A 84 15.12 -5.83 -14.21
C ASP A 84 14.48 -4.60 -13.53
N ASN A 85 14.11 -4.74 -12.26
CA ASN A 85 13.64 -3.66 -11.41
C ASN A 85 14.82 -3.02 -10.68
N LEU A 86 14.99 -1.70 -10.83
CA LEU A 86 15.93 -0.88 -10.07
C LEU A 86 15.22 -0.35 -8.81
N ASP A 87 15.89 -0.51 -7.67
CA ASP A 87 15.47 0.03 -6.37
C ASP A 87 15.74 1.54 -6.31
N ASP A 88 14.76 2.31 -5.85
CA ASP A 88 14.97 3.71 -5.48
C ASP A 88 14.36 4.03 -4.11
N ASP A 89 15.16 4.69 -3.25
CA ASP A 89 14.91 4.90 -1.84
C ASP A 89 13.84 5.98 -1.59
N ALA A 90 12.76 5.64 -0.91
CA ALA A 90 11.79 6.58 -0.40
C ALA A 90 11.93 6.77 1.11
N GLU A 91 12.41 7.93 1.49
CA GLU A 91 12.68 8.36 2.86
C GLU A 91 11.39 8.51 3.70
N MET A 92 11.30 7.76 4.82
CA MET A 92 10.21 7.91 5.78
C MET A 92 10.70 8.75 6.96
N ILE A 93 10.09 9.92 7.14
CA ILE A 93 10.36 10.83 8.25
C ILE A 93 9.81 10.22 9.55
N LEU A 94 10.71 9.80 10.44
CA LEU A 94 10.40 9.43 11.81
C LEU A 94 10.74 10.59 12.74
N ARG A 95 9.78 10.95 13.61
CA ARG A 95 9.96 11.99 14.62
C ARG A 95 10.93 11.55 15.71
N SER A 96 11.67 12.54 16.19
CA SER A 96 12.86 12.49 17.02
C SER A 96 12.68 11.95 18.45
N GLY A 97 13.77 11.39 18.94
CA GLY A 97 14.13 11.22 20.33
C GLY A 97 14.83 9.88 20.59
N GLU A 98 16.06 9.97 21.08
CA GLU A 98 16.85 8.89 21.69
C GLU A 98 17.87 8.17 20.81
N ASN A 99 19.06 8.03 21.42
CA ASN A 99 20.26 7.24 21.14
C ASN A 99 20.58 6.85 19.67
N ILE A 100 21.72 7.29 19.16
CA ILE A 100 22.13 7.16 17.75
C ILE A 100 22.20 5.69 17.30
N GLU A 101 22.69 4.79 18.13
CA GLU A 101 22.80 3.35 17.81
C GLU A 101 21.42 2.67 17.74
N GLU A 102 20.51 3.01 18.64
CA GLU A 102 19.16 2.50 18.66
C GLU A 102 18.33 3.03 17.47
N ARG A 103 18.59 4.27 17.03
CA ARG A 103 18.01 4.86 15.81
C ARG A 103 18.50 4.18 14.53
N TYR A 104 19.77 3.80 14.48
CA TYR A 104 20.33 3.04 13.34
C TYR A 104 19.68 1.66 13.24
N PHE A 105 19.61 0.94 14.35
CA PHE A 105 18.99 -0.38 14.41
C PHE A 105 17.47 -0.31 14.06
N GLN A 106 16.77 0.70 14.55
CA GLN A 106 15.34 0.88 14.22
C GLN A 106 15.13 1.22 12.73
N LYS A 107 15.99 2.06 12.15
CA LYS A 107 15.92 2.36 10.70
C LYS A 107 16.18 1.12 9.86
N GLU A 108 17.20 0.37 10.17
CA GLU A 108 17.52 -0.88 9.48
C GLU A 108 16.38 -1.91 9.60
N LEU A 109 15.82 -2.07 10.79
CA LEU A 109 14.68 -2.96 11.01
C LEU A 109 13.45 -2.54 10.19
N ILE A 110 13.14 -1.24 10.15
CA ILE A 110 12.02 -0.71 9.37
C ILE A 110 12.24 -0.96 7.89
N GLU A 111 13.45 -0.73 7.39
CA GLU A 111 13.78 -0.98 5.99
C GLU A 111 13.68 -2.47 5.66
N LYS A 112 14.18 -3.32 6.54
CA LYS A 112 14.05 -4.78 6.38
C LYS A 112 12.58 -5.23 6.35
N VAL A 113 11.76 -4.69 7.24
CA VAL A 113 10.29 -4.96 7.24
C VAL A 113 9.65 -4.52 5.93
N ARG A 114 10.03 -3.36 5.37
CA ARG A 114 9.54 -2.87 4.08
C ARG A 114 9.88 -3.83 2.95
N GLN A 115 11.14 -4.23 2.84
CA GLN A 115 11.60 -5.20 1.84
C GLN A 115 10.82 -6.52 1.97
N ILE A 116 10.64 -7.01 3.18
CA ILE A 116 9.84 -8.22 3.42
C ILE A 116 8.40 -8.04 2.94
N ILE A 117 7.76 -6.91 3.25
CA ILE A 117 6.38 -6.65 2.83
C ILE A 117 6.25 -6.64 1.31
N GLN A 118 7.21 -6.05 0.59
CA GLN A 118 7.20 -6.01 -0.87
C GLN A 118 7.30 -7.40 -1.51
N THR A 119 7.98 -8.33 -0.86
CA THR A 119 8.11 -9.71 -1.33
C THR A 119 6.95 -10.64 -0.90
N LEU A 120 5.99 -10.14 -0.11
CA LEU A 120 4.82 -10.91 0.28
C LEU A 120 3.85 -11.08 -0.89
N PRO A 121 3.14 -12.23 -0.96
CA PRO A 121 2.02 -12.37 -1.88
C PRO A 121 0.98 -11.25 -1.68
N GLU A 122 0.44 -10.69 -2.77
CA GLU A 122 -0.57 -9.61 -2.80
C GLU A 122 -1.67 -9.78 -1.73
N LYS A 123 -2.18 -11.00 -1.57
CA LYS A 123 -3.27 -11.31 -0.62
C LYS A 123 -2.93 -11.03 0.84
N PHE A 124 -1.65 -10.94 1.21
CA PHE A 124 -1.16 -10.58 2.54
C PHE A 124 -0.62 -9.16 2.57
N GLN A 125 0.09 -8.75 1.53
CA GLN A 125 0.69 -7.42 1.39
C GLN A 125 -0.38 -6.32 1.51
N VAL A 126 -1.40 -6.34 0.66
CA VAL A 126 -2.42 -5.27 0.61
C VAL A 126 -3.16 -5.07 1.94
N PRO A 127 -3.68 -6.11 2.62
CA PRO A 127 -4.29 -5.92 3.94
C PRO A 127 -3.35 -5.33 4.98
N LEU A 128 -2.05 -5.73 4.99
CA LEU A 128 -1.06 -5.17 5.91
C LEU A 128 -0.82 -3.68 5.66
N LEU A 129 -0.65 -3.27 4.40
CA LEU A 129 -0.45 -1.88 4.04
C LEU A 129 -1.65 -1.01 4.44
N LEU A 130 -2.87 -1.47 4.15
CA LEU A 130 -4.10 -0.75 4.52
C LEU A 130 -4.27 -0.64 6.04
N TYR A 131 -3.93 -1.69 6.78
CA TYR A 131 -4.09 -1.70 8.24
C TYR A 131 -3.05 -0.82 8.95
N TYR A 132 -1.76 -0.95 8.58
CA TYR A 132 -0.66 -0.32 9.31
C TYR A 132 -0.21 1.05 8.78
N LEU A 133 -0.44 1.34 7.50
CA LEU A 133 -0.03 2.62 6.91
C LEU A 133 -1.19 3.58 6.64
N SER A 134 -2.40 3.05 6.53
CA SER A 134 -3.57 3.84 6.17
C SER A 134 -4.63 3.85 7.26
N ASP A 135 -4.35 3.24 8.41
CA ASP A 135 -5.23 3.14 9.58
C ASP A 135 -6.67 2.68 9.24
N CYS A 136 -6.78 1.81 8.23
CA CYS A 136 -8.07 1.28 7.81
C CYS A 136 -8.60 0.25 8.81
N SER A 137 -9.88 0.33 9.15
CA SER A 137 -10.55 -0.70 9.92
C SER A 137 -10.65 -2.02 9.13
N ILE A 138 -10.89 -3.13 9.82
CA ILE A 138 -11.06 -4.45 9.15
C ILE A 138 -12.21 -4.42 8.16
N GLU A 139 -13.29 -3.72 8.47
CA GLU A 139 -14.47 -3.54 7.63
C GLU A 139 -14.16 -2.73 6.38
N GLN A 140 -13.36 -1.67 6.52
CA GLN A 140 -12.88 -0.87 5.40
C GLN A 140 -11.97 -1.69 4.47
N ILE A 141 -11.01 -2.43 5.03
CA ILE A 141 -10.15 -3.34 4.28
C ILE A 141 -10.98 -4.40 3.55
N ALA A 142 -11.99 -4.98 4.22
CA ALA A 142 -12.89 -5.96 3.64
C ALA A 142 -13.60 -5.41 2.38
N THR A 143 -14.04 -4.14 2.44
CA THR A 143 -14.63 -3.41 1.31
C THR A 143 -13.61 -3.22 0.17
N VAL A 144 -12.40 -2.74 0.49
CA VAL A 144 -11.33 -2.48 -0.49
C VAL A 144 -10.94 -3.75 -1.24
N ILE A 145 -10.67 -4.84 -0.52
CA ILE A 145 -10.22 -6.10 -1.13
C ILE A 145 -11.34 -7.03 -1.55
N LYS A 146 -12.61 -6.63 -1.35
CA LYS A 146 -13.84 -7.39 -1.66
C LYS A 146 -13.81 -8.81 -1.05
N LYS A 147 -13.54 -8.89 0.25
CA LYS A 147 -13.48 -10.14 1.02
C LYS A 147 -14.16 -9.97 2.38
N PRO A 148 -14.72 -11.05 2.96
CA PRO A 148 -15.32 -10.99 4.29
C PRO A 148 -14.31 -10.54 5.37
N PRO A 149 -14.77 -9.84 6.45
CA PRO A 149 -13.90 -9.40 7.55
C PRO A 149 -13.10 -10.53 8.20
N GLY A 150 -13.66 -11.74 8.33
CA GLY A 150 -12.94 -12.92 8.82
C GLY A 150 -11.75 -13.30 7.93
N THR A 151 -11.87 -13.14 6.61
CA THR A 151 -10.76 -13.35 5.68
C THR A 151 -9.68 -12.29 5.86
N VAL A 152 -10.04 -11.03 6.12
CA VAL A 152 -9.08 -9.96 6.42
C VAL A 152 -8.29 -10.29 7.68
N LYS A 153 -8.98 -10.65 8.78
CA LYS A 153 -8.34 -11.05 10.06
C LYS A 153 -7.34 -12.18 9.86
N SER A 154 -7.74 -13.24 9.15
CA SER A 154 -6.85 -14.38 8.89
C SER A 154 -5.65 -14.02 8.01
N ARG A 155 -5.82 -13.11 7.02
CA ARG A 155 -4.72 -12.63 6.18
C ARG A 155 -3.74 -11.76 6.94
N LEU A 156 -4.24 -10.85 7.78
CA LEU A 156 -3.39 -10.03 8.66
C LEU A 156 -2.58 -10.90 9.62
N PHE A 157 -3.21 -11.91 10.22
CA PHE A 157 -2.52 -12.84 11.12
C PHE A 157 -1.41 -13.62 10.39
N LYS A 158 -1.73 -14.25 9.25
CA LYS A 158 -0.76 -15.00 8.45
C LYS A 158 0.37 -14.10 7.92
N GLY A 159 0.03 -12.89 7.45
CA GLY A 159 1.02 -11.93 6.95
C GLY A 159 1.99 -11.49 8.04
N ARG A 160 1.51 -11.21 9.25
CA ARG A 160 2.38 -10.93 10.42
C ARG A 160 3.31 -12.08 10.76
N ASN A 161 2.82 -13.30 10.77
CA ASN A 161 3.65 -14.46 11.03
C ASN A 161 4.72 -14.70 9.95
N MET A 162 4.41 -14.39 8.69
CA MET A 162 5.40 -14.44 7.60
C MET A 162 6.49 -13.39 7.78
N ILE A 163 6.12 -12.15 8.16
CA ILE A 163 7.10 -11.09 8.45
C ILE A 163 7.99 -11.51 9.62
N LYS A 164 7.39 -11.96 10.74
CA LYS A 164 8.12 -12.40 11.93
C LYS A 164 9.14 -13.47 11.57
N LYS A 165 8.72 -14.53 10.89
CA LYS A 165 9.62 -15.61 10.48
C LYS A 165 10.79 -15.12 9.63
N ARG A 166 10.54 -14.25 8.66
CA ARG A 166 11.61 -13.70 7.79
C ARG A 166 12.57 -12.77 8.54
N LEU A 167 12.09 -12.07 9.57
CA LEU A 167 12.95 -11.28 10.44
C LEU A 167 13.82 -12.18 11.31
N GLU A 168 13.27 -13.25 11.87
CA GLU A 168 14.01 -14.28 12.62
C GLU A 168 15.10 -14.92 11.73
N ASP A 169 14.73 -15.34 10.51
CA ASP A 169 15.65 -15.91 9.51
C ASP A 169 16.78 -14.91 9.12
N ALA A 170 16.53 -13.61 9.24
CA ALA A 170 17.51 -12.54 8.98
C ALA A 170 18.31 -12.11 10.23
N GLY A 171 18.14 -12.80 11.37
CA GLY A 171 18.89 -12.54 12.61
C GLY A 171 18.31 -11.43 13.50
N TYR A 172 17.11 -10.95 13.22
CA TYR A 172 16.38 -10.00 14.08
C TYR A 172 15.54 -10.78 15.13
N GLU A 173 16.22 -11.50 16.03
CA GLU A 173 15.58 -12.14 17.18
C GLU A 173 15.38 -11.12 18.32
N ARG A 174 14.18 -11.17 18.93
CA ARG A 174 13.90 -10.51 20.21
C ARG A 174 13.74 -11.54 21.28
#